data_1bb568132fa006f61e74002548a612a0
#
_entry.id   1bb568132fa006f61e74002548a612a0
#
_cell.length_a   1.000
_cell.length_b   1.000
_cell.length_c   1.000
_cell.angle_alpha   90.00
_cell.angle_beta   90.00
_cell.angle_gamma   90.00
#
_symmetry.space_group_name_H-M   'P 1'
#
loop_
_entity.id
_entity.type
_entity.pdbx_description
1 polymer ?
#
loop_
_entity_poly.entity_id
_entity_poly.type
_entity_poly.pdbx_seq_one_letter_code
_entity_poly.pdbx_strand_id
1 'polypeptide(L)'
;MRLLTVRAIRAALTVATLTALCAPATTAQGASGGFGPPPPQNPATAANGTATMHGDSASSDTTPYAGPGSGTVNWSRTALASACPTVVIGSDRLPVLLCTTIFGQTPTVHLLDPGTGADLASLALAKGSLFGGVYAYLDNTDALVVVDGDDNLLRIGHHRTAGGWTLTVDQSTPLAAAVPAGDNIVGLSPGWDGRVWFATAGGTIGTADTSTGAVRTISTGEGVENSISTVPGHTAVATDHALYLLTEAPDGTPTVEWRAPYDRGPGRKPGQLSWGTGATPSFFGTGTGTEYVTITDNAAPHENLLVYRVAGGPNPVCTTPVLTQYPESGTEDAVIASGGSVFVTNTYGYPYPALPAGAPAGVPASAGFDGGLSRVDLDADGNGCHLVWNSDVKSAALPRLSLADGKIYTLTVSGPTDSVGAQTFASYSYATIDPATGAQLSSSWIGLGLLYNPLQMTGTTGPDGTLYQGTETGVLRVTRG
;
A
#
# COMPACT_ATOMS: atom_id res chain seq x y z
N MET A 1 -15.95 -94.44 30.04
CA MET A 1 -16.11 -93.15 30.73
C MET A 1 -15.03 -92.24 30.28
N ARG A 2 -15.32 -91.32 29.34
CA ARG A 2 -14.38 -90.37 28.83
C ARG A 2 -14.91 -88.94 29.11
N LEU A 3 -14.13 -88.17 29.84
CA LEU A 3 -14.40 -86.74 30.11
C LEU A 3 -14.12 -85.94 28.90
N LEU A 4 -15.10 -85.07 28.51
CA LEU A 4 -14.98 -84.09 27.53
C LEU A 4 -14.59 -82.71 28.18
N THR A 5 -13.45 -82.22 27.86
CA THR A 5 -12.99 -80.85 28.23
C THR A 5 -13.48 -79.83 27.25
N VAL A 6 -14.25 -78.85 27.67
CA VAL A 6 -14.72 -77.72 26.93
C VAL A 6 -13.62 -76.61 26.97
N ARG A 7 -13.10 -76.21 25.85
CA ARG A 7 -12.22 -75.06 25.71
C ARG A 7 -13.07 -73.78 25.41
N ALA A 8 -12.99 -72.80 26.28
CA ALA A 8 -13.57 -71.49 26.08
C ALA A 8 -12.65 -70.61 25.19
N ILE A 9 -13.18 -70.15 24.09
CA ILE A 9 -12.53 -69.20 23.21
C ILE A 9 -12.90 -67.78 23.72
N ARG A 10 -11.88 -67.00 24.13
CA ARG A 10 -12.02 -65.57 24.43
C ARG A 10 -11.81 -64.78 23.09
N ALA A 11 -12.85 -64.16 22.60
CA ALA A 11 -12.77 -63.19 21.53
C ALA A 11 -12.31 -61.84 22.12
N ALA A 12 -11.17 -61.33 21.66
CA ALA A 12 -10.71 -59.96 21.94
C ALA A 12 -11.35 -59.02 20.95
N LEU A 13 -12.21 -58.11 21.41
CA LEU A 13 -12.70 -56.97 20.62
C LEU A 13 -11.64 -55.89 20.63
N THR A 14 -11.01 -55.64 19.47
CA THR A 14 -10.17 -54.46 19.24
C THR A 14 -11.06 -53.32 18.77
N VAL A 15 -11.23 -52.30 19.62
CA VAL A 15 -11.89 -51.02 19.25
C VAL A 15 -10.86 -50.16 18.55
N ALA A 16 -11.02 -49.98 17.22
CA ALA A 16 -10.26 -49.04 16.46
C ALA A 16 -10.90 -47.66 16.60
N THR A 17 -10.26 -46.78 17.36
CA THR A 17 -10.60 -45.36 17.41
C THR A 17 -10.13 -44.66 16.13
N LEU A 18 -11.08 -44.31 15.23
CA LEU A 18 -10.83 -43.40 14.13
C LEU A 18 -10.71 -41.98 14.70
N THR A 19 -9.50 -41.47 14.79
CA THR A 19 -9.25 -40.03 14.95
C THR A 19 -9.45 -39.36 13.58
N ALA A 20 -10.60 -38.72 13.41
CA ALA A 20 -10.83 -37.82 12.28
C ALA A 20 -9.89 -36.59 12.42
N LEU A 21 -8.84 -36.48 11.62
CA LEU A 21 -8.10 -35.26 11.42
C LEU A 21 -9.04 -34.27 10.72
N CYS A 22 -9.58 -33.31 11.47
CA CYS A 22 -10.14 -32.10 10.88
C CYS A 22 -8.97 -31.29 10.29
N ALA A 23 -8.76 -31.41 8.99
CA ALA A 23 -7.97 -30.43 8.25
C ALA A 23 -8.70 -29.08 8.35
N PRO A 24 -7.99 -27.97 8.63
CA PRO A 24 -8.62 -26.66 8.56
C PRO A 24 -9.17 -26.49 7.13
N ALA A 25 -10.44 -26.13 7.03
CA ALA A 25 -11.06 -25.75 5.78
C ALA A 25 -10.35 -24.49 5.31
N THR A 26 -9.47 -24.61 4.31
CA THR A 26 -9.03 -23.48 3.52
C THR A 26 -10.28 -22.94 2.84
N THR A 27 -10.76 -21.79 3.28
CA THR A 27 -11.78 -21.03 2.56
C THR A 27 -11.22 -20.80 1.17
N ALA A 28 -11.83 -21.44 0.17
CA ALA A 28 -11.54 -21.15 -1.22
C ALA A 28 -11.80 -19.65 -1.42
N GLN A 29 -10.74 -18.86 -1.59
CA GLN A 29 -10.83 -17.50 -2.08
C GLN A 29 -11.58 -17.56 -3.41
N GLY A 30 -12.67 -16.82 -3.52
CA GLY A 30 -13.49 -16.80 -4.72
C GLY A 30 -12.63 -16.51 -5.95
N ALA A 31 -12.99 -17.13 -7.06
CA ALA A 31 -12.29 -16.97 -8.32
C ALA A 31 -12.07 -15.48 -8.61
N SER A 32 -10.82 -15.05 -8.56
CA SER A 32 -10.41 -13.71 -8.96
C SER A 32 -10.85 -13.49 -10.41
N GLY A 33 -11.41 -12.33 -10.73
CA GLY A 33 -11.91 -11.99 -12.06
C GLY A 33 -10.78 -11.82 -13.11
N GLY A 34 -9.88 -12.81 -13.24
CA GLY A 34 -8.78 -12.82 -14.20
C GLY A 34 -7.50 -12.14 -13.75
N PHE A 35 -7.49 -11.47 -12.60
CA PHE A 35 -6.32 -10.83 -12.01
C PHE A 35 -5.95 -11.57 -10.71
N GLY A 36 -4.79 -12.16 -10.67
CA GLY A 36 -4.32 -12.92 -9.51
C GLY A 36 -3.34 -14.03 -9.91
N PRO A 37 -2.74 -14.77 -8.97
CA PRO A 37 -3.09 -14.79 -7.54
C PRO A 37 -2.73 -13.50 -6.81
N PRO A 38 -3.42 -13.16 -5.71
CA PRO A 38 -2.96 -12.12 -4.80
C PRO A 38 -1.64 -12.56 -4.15
N PRO A 39 -0.81 -11.61 -3.72
CA PRO A 39 0.35 -11.94 -2.89
C PRO A 39 -0.07 -12.71 -1.62
N PRO A 40 0.80 -13.57 -1.07
CA PRO A 40 0.48 -14.31 0.14
C PRO A 40 0.27 -13.36 1.33
N GLN A 41 -0.65 -13.72 2.21
CA GLN A 41 -0.92 -12.98 3.45
C GLN A 41 0.30 -12.99 4.36
N ASN A 42 0.82 -11.83 4.71
CA ASN A 42 1.90 -11.71 5.70
C ASN A 42 1.37 -12.09 7.10
N PRO A 43 1.99 -13.06 7.81
CA PRO A 43 1.52 -13.51 9.12
C PRO A 43 1.66 -12.47 10.23
N ALA A 44 2.47 -11.43 10.02
CA ALA A 44 2.66 -10.35 10.98
C ALA A 44 1.63 -9.22 10.82
N THR A 45 0.72 -9.29 9.84
CA THR A 45 -0.32 -8.28 9.60
C THR A 45 -1.72 -8.81 9.87
N ALA A 46 -2.66 -7.91 10.10
CA ALA A 46 -4.07 -8.24 10.22
C ALA A 46 -4.58 -9.04 9.01
N ALA A 47 -5.29 -10.12 9.27
CA ALA A 47 -5.62 -11.14 8.27
C ALA A 47 -6.83 -10.76 7.40
N ASN A 48 -6.77 -9.65 6.68
CA ASN A 48 -7.90 -9.17 5.87
C ASN A 48 -7.51 -8.53 4.52
N GLY A 49 -6.22 -8.46 4.19
CA GLY A 49 -5.74 -7.88 2.92
C GLY A 49 -5.88 -6.35 2.81
N THR A 50 -6.17 -5.63 3.90
CA THR A 50 -6.27 -4.16 3.94
C THR A 50 -5.47 -3.55 5.09
N ALA A 51 -4.50 -4.31 5.60
CA ALA A 51 -3.73 -3.95 6.78
C ALA A 51 -2.60 -2.96 6.52
N THR A 52 -2.23 -2.69 5.28
CA THR A 52 -1.22 -1.71 4.88
C THR A 52 -1.82 -0.62 3.99
N MET A 53 -1.13 0.50 3.83
CA MET A 53 -1.54 1.57 2.93
C MET A 53 -1.78 1.07 1.50
N HIS A 54 -0.94 0.15 1.00
CA HIS A 54 -1.03 -0.45 -0.32
C HIS A 54 -1.81 -1.79 -0.35
N GLY A 55 -2.64 -2.07 0.68
CA GLY A 55 -3.49 -3.26 0.80
C GLY A 55 -2.81 -4.42 1.49
N ASP A 56 -1.63 -4.79 1.05
CA ASP A 56 -0.81 -5.90 1.57
C ASP A 56 0.67 -5.51 1.68
N SER A 57 1.49 -6.40 2.25
CA SER A 57 2.92 -6.14 2.44
C SER A 57 3.74 -6.17 1.14
N ALA A 58 3.19 -6.74 0.07
CA ALA A 58 3.79 -6.74 -1.26
C ALA A 58 3.54 -5.42 -2.03
N SER A 59 2.71 -4.53 -1.47
CA SER A 59 2.26 -3.26 -2.07
C SER A 59 1.59 -3.46 -3.43
N SER A 60 0.68 -4.42 -3.50
CA SER A 60 0.01 -4.77 -4.77
C SER A 60 -1.03 -3.75 -5.21
N ASP A 61 -1.49 -2.85 -4.33
CA ASP A 61 -2.63 -1.96 -4.51
C ASP A 61 -3.90 -2.69 -4.97
N THR A 62 -4.06 -3.93 -4.49
CA THR A 62 -5.27 -4.72 -4.68
C THR A 62 -6.07 -4.87 -3.38
N THR A 63 -7.31 -5.29 -3.52
CA THR A 63 -8.15 -5.70 -2.39
C THR A 63 -8.88 -7.00 -2.71
N PRO A 64 -9.01 -7.93 -1.75
CA PRO A 64 -9.80 -9.14 -1.95
C PRO A 64 -11.32 -8.87 -1.92
N TYR A 65 -11.74 -7.66 -1.54
CA TYR A 65 -13.14 -7.30 -1.37
C TYR A 65 -13.71 -6.58 -2.58
N ALA A 66 -14.98 -6.86 -2.89
CA ALA A 66 -15.73 -6.05 -3.84
C ALA A 66 -15.98 -4.67 -3.25
N GLY A 67 -15.80 -3.61 -4.04
CA GLY A 67 -16.07 -2.24 -3.62
C GLY A 67 -17.56 -1.86 -3.76
N PRO A 68 -17.88 -0.55 -3.71
CA PRO A 68 -19.25 -0.04 -3.83
C PRO A 68 -19.92 -0.40 -5.16
N GLY A 69 -19.15 -0.72 -6.20
CA GLY A 69 -19.64 -1.10 -7.52
C GLY A 69 -19.85 0.09 -8.45
N SER A 70 -20.38 -0.20 -9.67
CA SER A 70 -20.61 0.80 -10.71
C SER A 70 -22.06 1.35 -10.73
N GLY A 71 -22.87 0.99 -9.75
CA GLY A 71 -24.25 1.47 -9.61
C GLY A 71 -24.33 2.79 -8.84
N THR A 72 -25.53 3.07 -8.33
CA THR A 72 -25.75 4.18 -7.41
C THR A 72 -24.91 3.98 -6.14
N VAL A 73 -24.28 5.03 -5.66
CA VAL A 73 -23.55 5.04 -4.41
C VAL A 73 -24.09 6.08 -3.45
N ASN A 74 -24.02 5.78 -2.16
CA ASN A 74 -24.15 6.76 -1.10
C ASN A 74 -22.77 7.14 -0.61
N TRP A 75 -22.60 8.37 -0.16
CA TRP A 75 -21.35 8.80 0.42
C TRP A 75 -21.58 9.73 1.61
N SER A 76 -20.61 9.75 2.49
CA SER A 76 -20.53 10.67 3.62
C SER A 76 -19.08 11.12 3.80
N ARG A 77 -18.86 12.21 4.52
CA ARG A 77 -17.54 12.74 4.80
C ARG A 77 -17.41 13.01 6.30
N THR A 78 -16.32 12.52 6.87
CA THR A 78 -15.90 12.84 8.24
C THR A 78 -14.82 13.92 8.17
N ALA A 79 -15.13 15.09 8.72
CA ALA A 79 -14.21 16.22 8.78
C ALA A 79 -13.28 16.06 9.99
N LEU A 80 -11.98 15.95 9.75
CA LEU A 80 -10.96 15.79 10.79
C LEU A 80 -10.00 16.98 10.88
N ALA A 81 -10.16 17.98 9.99
CA ALA A 81 -9.22 19.09 9.81
C ALA A 81 -7.77 18.59 9.61
N SER A 82 -7.61 17.45 9.00
CA SER A 82 -6.36 16.72 8.81
C SER A 82 -6.33 16.06 7.44
N ALA A 83 -5.18 16.07 6.80
CA ALA A 83 -4.92 15.23 5.63
C ALA A 83 -4.68 13.78 6.11
N CYS A 84 -5.40 12.82 5.51
CA CYS A 84 -5.40 11.43 5.94
C CYS A 84 -4.84 10.49 4.86
N PRO A 85 -3.51 10.41 4.68
CA PRO A 85 -2.91 9.59 3.63
C PRO A 85 -3.14 8.09 3.82
N THR A 86 -3.30 7.63 5.04
CA THR A 86 -3.37 6.21 5.36
C THR A 86 -4.68 5.88 6.03
N VAL A 87 -5.42 4.95 5.42
CA VAL A 87 -6.58 4.29 6.01
C VAL A 87 -6.36 2.79 5.94
N VAL A 88 -6.34 2.12 7.08
CA VAL A 88 -6.16 0.67 7.19
C VAL A 88 -7.30 0.05 7.98
N ILE A 89 -7.64 -1.21 7.69
CA ILE A 89 -8.76 -1.90 8.33
C ILE A 89 -8.26 -3.24 8.85
N GLY A 90 -8.45 -3.48 10.13
CA GLY A 90 -8.06 -4.68 10.83
C GLY A 90 -9.05 -5.84 10.68
N SER A 91 -8.74 -6.97 11.34
CA SER A 91 -9.60 -8.15 11.39
C SER A 91 -10.91 -7.88 12.13
N ASP A 92 -10.93 -6.89 13.01
CA ASP A 92 -12.10 -6.39 13.73
C ASP A 92 -12.98 -5.44 12.88
N ARG A 93 -12.54 -5.09 11.65
CA ARG A 93 -13.23 -4.24 10.68
C ARG A 93 -13.31 -2.77 11.05
N LEU A 94 -12.57 -2.31 12.05
CA LEU A 94 -12.50 -0.90 12.41
C LEU A 94 -11.51 -0.16 11.49
N PRO A 95 -11.92 0.94 10.86
CA PRO A 95 -10.99 1.78 10.12
C PRO A 95 -10.10 2.56 11.10
N VAL A 96 -8.78 2.39 10.95
CA VAL A 96 -7.75 3.14 11.66
C VAL A 96 -7.06 4.05 10.65
N LEU A 97 -6.95 5.33 10.98
CA LEU A 97 -6.38 6.33 10.09
C LEU A 97 -5.12 6.92 10.73
N LEU A 98 -4.12 7.14 9.91
CA LEU A 98 -3.01 8.02 10.25
C LEU A 98 -3.17 9.30 9.43
N CYS A 99 -3.32 10.43 10.13
CA CYS A 99 -3.60 11.73 9.54
C CYS A 99 -2.57 12.75 10.03
N THR A 100 -2.42 13.85 9.30
CA THR A 100 -1.62 15.01 9.74
C THR A 100 -2.53 16.25 9.79
N THR A 101 -2.60 16.90 10.93
CA THR A 101 -3.44 18.09 11.11
C THR A 101 -2.99 19.22 10.17
N ILE A 102 -3.96 19.94 9.56
CA ILE A 102 -3.66 21.07 8.68
C ILE A 102 -2.92 22.16 9.43
N PHE A 103 -3.40 22.48 10.65
CA PHE A 103 -2.75 23.45 11.53
C PHE A 103 -1.87 22.71 12.53
N GLY A 104 -0.61 23.11 12.60
CA GLY A 104 0.38 22.49 13.50
C GLY A 104 1.08 21.27 12.91
N GLN A 105 0.55 20.64 11.85
CA GLN A 105 1.16 19.47 11.18
C GLN A 105 1.50 18.36 12.16
N THR A 106 0.56 18.03 13.06
CA THR A 106 0.73 16.99 14.07
C THR A 106 0.19 15.67 13.54
N PRO A 107 0.99 14.60 13.48
CA PRO A 107 0.50 13.28 13.18
C PRO A 107 -0.52 12.84 14.21
N THR A 108 -1.66 12.34 13.76
CA THR A 108 -2.76 11.95 14.64
C THR A 108 -3.38 10.66 14.14
N VAL A 109 -3.51 9.68 15.02
CA VAL A 109 -4.23 8.44 14.75
C VAL A 109 -5.70 8.64 15.10
N HIS A 110 -6.61 8.20 14.22
CA HIS A 110 -8.04 8.20 14.43
C HIS A 110 -8.59 6.79 14.30
N LEU A 111 -9.60 6.46 15.10
CA LEU A 111 -10.40 5.25 15.01
C LEU A 111 -11.80 5.62 14.59
N LEU A 112 -12.33 5.04 13.51
CA LEU A 112 -13.67 5.37 13.03
C LEU A 112 -14.67 4.25 13.26
N ASP A 113 -15.93 4.64 13.44
CA ASP A 113 -17.07 3.75 13.36
C ASP A 113 -17.32 3.32 11.91
N PRO A 114 -17.28 2.02 11.58
CA PRO A 114 -17.42 1.56 10.20
C PRO A 114 -18.82 1.81 9.62
N GLY A 115 -19.85 1.88 10.45
CA GLY A 115 -21.24 2.10 10.02
C GLY A 115 -21.53 3.56 9.69
N THR A 116 -21.02 4.49 10.50
CA THR A 116 -21.34 5.92 10.42
C THR A 116 -20.19 6.79 9.93
N GLY A 117 -18.93 6.31 10.06
CA GLY A 117 -17.72 7.10 9.84
C GLY A 117 -17.39 8.08 11.00
N ALA A 118 -18.12 8.01 12.12
CA ALA A 118 -17.84 8.88 13.27
C ALA A 118 -16.46 8.61 13.88
N ASP A 119 -15.77 9.67 14.28
CA ASP A 119 -14.50 9.58 15.03
C ASP A 119 -14.77 9.06 16.45
N LEU A 120 -14.32 7.85 16.73
CA LEU A 120 -14.54 7.15 18.00
C LEU A 120 -13.47 7.48 19.05
N ALA A 121 -12.23 7.68 18.58
CA ALA A 121 -11.09 8.01 19.42
C ALA A 121 -9.95 8.59 18.55
N SER A 122 -9.13 9.46 19.13
CA SER A 122 -7.95 10.00 18.49
C SER A 122 -6.76 10.07 19.44
N LEU A 123 -5.54 9.98 18.88
CA LEU A 123 -4.27 10.04 19.58
C LEU A 123 -3.25 10.83 18.76
N ALA A 124 -2.82 11.98 19.31
CA ALA A 124 -1.74 12.76 18.70
C ALA A 124 -0.38 12.13 18.99
N LEU A 125 0.51 12.11 17.98
CA LEU A 125 1.87 11.60 18.08
C LEU A 125 2.88 12.75 18.14
N ALA A 126 4.13 12.43 18.51
CA ALA A 126 5.22 13.39 18.40
C ALA A 126 5.40 13.82 16.95
N LYS A 127 5.62 15.13 16.74
CA LYS A 127 5.74 15.73 15.42
C LYS A 127 7.15 15.52 14.88
N GLY A 128 7.25 14.98 13.69
CA GLY A 128 8.49 14.81 12.91
C GLY A 128 8.47 15.61 11.61
N SER A 129 9.07 15.04 10.57
CA SER A 129 8.99 15.56 9.20
C SER A 129 7.56 15.42 8.64
N LEU A 130 7.24 16.18 7.57
CA LEU A 130 5.92 16.13 6.92
C LEU A 130 5.51 14.72 6.49
N PHE A 131 6.47 13.88 6.11
CA PHE A 131 6.25 12.50 5.65
C PHE A 131 6.57 11.44 6.71
N GLY A 132 7.16 11.83 7.84
CA GLY A 132 7.30 10.95 9.00
C GLY A 132 5.92 10.56 9.51
N GLY A 133 5.62 9.26 9.52
CA GLY A 133 4.31 8.75 9.93
C GLY A 133 3.25 8.64 8.82
N VAL A 134 3.59 8.83 7.54
CA VAL A 134 2.67 8.53 6.43
C VAL A 134 2.45 7.02 6.30
N TYR A 135 3.50 6.23 6.48
CA TYR A 135 3.43 4.78 6.36
C TYR A 135 3.19 4.14 7.73
N ALA A 136 2.14 3.33 7.78
CA ALA A 136 1.75 2.56 8.94
C ALA A 136 1.02 1.30 8.48
N TYR A 137 0.95 0.29 9.36
CA TYR A 137 0.19 -0.91 9.08
C TYR A 137 -0.46 -1.45 10.36
N LEU A 138 -1.49 -2.29 10.22
CA LEU A 138 -2.05 -3.04 11.34
C LEU A 138 -1.35 -4.40 11.45
N ASP A 139 -0.81 -4.67 12.61
CA ASP A 139 -0.23 -5.98 12.90
C ASP A 139 -1.31 -7.05 13.13
N ASN A 140 -0.87 -8.29 13.33
CA ASN A 140 -1.76 -9.44 13.53
C ASN A 140 -2.57 -9.41 14.85
N THR A 141 -2.44 -8.36 15.63
CA THR A 141 -3.27 -8.07 16.82
C THR A 141 -4.17 -6.85 16.61
N ASP A 142 -4.24 -6.34 15.38
CA ASP A 142 -4.95 -5.11 14.98
C ASP A 142 -4.37 -3.83 15.64
N ALA A 143 -3.16 -3.86 16.19
CA ALA A 143 -2.48 -2.66 16.64
C ALA A 143 -1.84 -1.92 15.46
N LEU A 144 -1.97 -0.59 15.41
CA LEU A 144 -1.31 0.24 14.42
C LEU A 144 0.19 0.34 14.74
N VAL A 145 1.02 -0.08 13.80
CA VAL A 145 2.48 0.07 13.86
C VAL A 145 2.87 1.30 13.07
N VAL A 146 3.54 2.25 13.72
CA VAL A 146 3.91 3.56 13.17
C VAL A 146 5.17 4.09 13.84
N VAL A 147 5.91 4.97 13.17
CA VAL A 147 7.03 5.70 13.77
C VAL A 147 6.60 7.14 14.05
N ASP A 148 6.87 7.64 15.27
CA ASP A 148 6.60 9.01 15.65
C ASP A 148 7.79 9.95 15.30
N GLY A 149 7.62 11.25 15.56
CA GLY A 149 8.63 12.26 15.25
C GLY A 149 9.86 12.27 16.15
N ASP A 150 9.88 11.46 17.19
CA ASP A 150 11.03 11.23 18.07
C ASP A 150 11.75 9.91 17.73
N ASP A 151 11.47 9.36 16.53
CA ASP A 151 12.00 8.07 16.04
C ASP A 151 11.68 6.88 16.96
N ASN A 152 10.51 6.86 17.58
CA ASN A 152 10.01 5.69 18.28
C ASN A 152 9.08 4.90 17.38
N LEU A 153 9.35 3.59 17.26
CA LEU A 153 8.45 2.63 16.66
C LEU A 153 7.37 2.30 17.69
N LEU A 154 6.15 2.72 17.41
CA LEU A 154 5.00 2.58 18.29
C LEU A 154 4.08 1.46 17.82
N ARG A 155 3.50 0.72 18.77
CA ARG A 155 2.32 -0.12 18.58
C ARG A 155 1.17 0.53 19.33
N ILE A 156 0.15 0.98 18.60
CA ILE A 156 -0.99 1.71 19.12
C ILE A 156 -2.21 0.80 19.06
N GLY A 157 -2.65 0.35 20.23
CA GLY A 157 -3.85 -0.44 20.37
C GLY A 157 -5.09 0.44 20.47
N HIS A 158 -6.24 -0.12 20.06
CA HIS A 158 -7.55 0.47 20.29
C HIS A 158 -8.35 -0.44 21.23
N HIS A 159 -8.79 0.13 22.34
CA HIS A 159 -9.37 -0.59 23.45
C HIS A 159 -10.78 -0.09 23.75
N ARG A 160 -11.69 -1.04 23.97
CA ARG A 160 -13.03 -0.71 24.43
C ARG A 160 -13.09 -0.58 25.94
N THR A 161 -13.55 0.57 26.43
CA THR A 161 -13.71 0.87 27.84
C THR A 161 -15.19 1.10 28.16
N ALA A 162 -15.54 1.29 29.42
CA ALA A 162 -16.89 1.70 29.82
C ALA A 162 -17.29 3.08 29.27
N GLY A 163 -16.31 3.94 29.00
CA GLY A 163 -16.51 5.29 28.44
C GLY A 163 -16.49 5.38 26.92
N GLY A 164 -16.30 4.26 26.19
CA GLY A 164 -16.17 4.23 24.74
C GLY A 164 -14.86 3.61 24.29
N TRP A 165 -14.38 4.02 23.11
CA TRP A 165 -13.10 3.60 22.56
C TRP A 165 -11.97 4.51 23.03
N THR A 166 -10.78 3.95 23.17
CA THR A 166 -9.53 4.67 23.46
C THR A 166 -8.40 4.13 22.58
N LEU A 167 -7.49 5.01 22.20
CA LEU A 167 -6.22 4.68 21.55
C LEU A 167 -5.09 4.84 22.57
N THR A 168 -4.23 3.84 22.70
CA THR A 168 -3.09 3.87 23.64
C THR A 168 -1.82 3.37 22.97
N VAL A 169 -0.67 3.92 23.36
CA VAL A 169 0.63 3.36 22.99
C VAL A 169 0.87 2.15 23.88
N ASP A 170 0.67 0.97 23.35
CA ASP A 170 0.83 -0.29 24.10
C ASP A 170 2.30 -0.73 24.15
N GLN A 171 3.09 -0.34 23.14
CA GLN A 171 4.52 -0.61 23.08
C GLN A 171 5.24 0.52 22.35
N SER A 172 6.46 0.84 22.83
CA SER A 172 7.38 1.78 22.18
C SER A 172 8.78 1.18 22.13
N THR A 173 9.38 1.20 20.94
CA THR A 173 10.75 0.73 20.71
C THR A 173 11.55 1.90 20.12
N PRO A 174 12.58 2.42 20.81
CA PRO A 174 13.35 3.55 20.33
C PRO A 174 14.24 3.14 19.15
N LEU A 175 14.18 3.87 18.04
CA LEU A 175 15.01 3.70 16.84
C LEU A 175 16.04 4.83 16.68
N ALA A 176 15.97 5.89 17.47
CA ALA A 176 16.81 7.10 17.34
C ALA A 176 18.31 6.82 17.30
N ALA A 177 18.80 5.77 17.99
CA ALA A 177 20.22 5.39 17.93
C ALA A 177 20.64 4.77 16.56
N ALA A 178 19.69 4.34 15.75
CA ALA A 178 19.90 3.76 14.43
C ALA A 178 19.63 4.75 13.29
N VAL A 179 19.04 5.91 13.60
CA VAL A 179 18.75 6.99 12.64
C VAL A 179 19.93 7.98 12.67
N PRO A 180 20.58 8.28 11.54
CA PRO A 180 21.65 9.29 11.48
C PRO A 180 21.15 10.67 11.93
N ALA A 181 22.02 11.46 12.54
CA ALA A 181 21.65 12.78 13.04
C ALA A 181 21.14 13.70 11.91
N GLY A 182 19.93 14.24 12.09
CA GLY A 182 19.27 15.10 11.10
C GLY A 182 18.54 14.35 9.99
N ASP A 183 18.51 13.01 10.04
CA ASP A 183 17.71 12.16 9.18
C ASP A 183 16.35 11.83 9.83
N ASN A 184 15.45 11.18 9.12
CA ASN A 184 14.15 10.76 9.62
C ASN A 184 13.66 9.50 8.91
N ILE A 185 12.84 8.70 9.59
CA ILE A 185 12.23 7.50 9.01
C ILE A 185 11.10 7.91 8.08
N VAL A 186 11.11 7.42 6.84
CA VAL A 186 10.14 7.70 5.79
C VAL A 186 9.40 6.45 5.30
N GLY A 187 9.98 5.26 5.44
CA GLY A 187 9.39 3.99 5.02
C GLY A 187 9.24 3.01 6.17
N LEU A 188 8.13 2.27 6.19
CA LEU A 188 7.83 1.25 7.20
C LEU A 188 7.07 0.08 6.56
N SER A 189 7.47 -1.16 6.87
CA SER A 189 6.76 -2.36 6.38
C SER A 189 6.91 -3.55 7.34
N PRO A 190 5.90 -4.43 7.44
CA PRO A 190 6.00 -5.64 8.25
C PRO A 190 6.95 -6.66 7.61
N GLY A 191 7.90 -7.15 8.38
CA GLY A 191 8.71 -8.33 8.03
C GLY A 191 7.89 -9.62 8.12
N TRP A 192 8.36 -10.69 7.47
CA TRP A 192 7.69 -11.99 7.47
C TRP A 192 8.01 -12.85 8.68
N ASP A 193 9.01 -12.46 9.43
CA ASP A 193 9.46 -13.08 10.69
C ASP A 193 8.99 -12.32 11.95
N GLY A 194 8.18 -11.28 11.76
CA GLY A 194 7.64 -10.42 12.83
C GLY A 194 8.51 -9.21 13.18
N ARG A 195 9.68 -9.03 12.54
CA ARG A 195 10.43 -7.78 12.62
C ARG A 195 9.76 -6.70 11.78
N VAL A 196 10.12 -5.47 12.06
CA VAL A 196 9.65 -4.30 11.30
C VAL A 196 10.79 -3.77 10.46
N TRP A 197 10.59 -3.70 9.14
CA TRP A 197 11.50 -3.03 8.23
C TRP A 197 11.26 -1.53 8.24
N PHE A 198 12.32 -0.74 8.22
CA PHE A 198 12.24 0.72 8.09
C PHE A 198 13.31 1.28 7.16
N ALA A 199 13.06 2.45 6.60
CA ALA A 199 14.03 3.20 5.82
C ALA A 199 14.01 4.66 6.23
N THR A 200 15.19 5.32 6.22
CA THR A 200 15.32 6.75 6.44
C THR A 200 15.48 7.51 5.14
N ALA A 201 15.15 8.79 5.13
CA ALA A 201 15.30 9.66 3.96
C ALA A 201 16.74 9.70 3.43
N GLY A 202 17.75 9.58 4.31
CA GLY A 202 19.16 9.52 3.94
C GLY A 202 19.67 8.14 3.50
N GLY A 203 18.77 7.12 3.42
CA GLY A 203 19.12 5.81 2.86
C GLY A 203 19.69 4.80 3.86
N THR A 204 19.41 4.95 5.13
CA THR A 204 19.59 3.88 6.11
C THR A 204 18.40 2.93 6.02
N ILE A 205 18.65 1.65 5.75
CA ILE A 205 17.64 0.59 5.74
C ILE A 205 17.85 -0.29 6.95
N GLY A 206 16.81 -0.58 7.71
CA GLY A 206 16.92 -1.34 8.94
C GLY A 206 15.78 -2.30 9.21
N THR A 207 16.03 -3.18 10.17
CA THR A 207 15.03 -4.04 10.81
C THR A 207 15.01 -3.78 12.31
N ALA A 208 13.85 -3.86 12.91
CA ALA A 208 13.67 -3.75 14.36
C ALA A 208 12.89 -4.96 14.89
N ASP A 209 13.46 -5.65 15.85
CA ASP A 209 12.79 -6.68 16.64
C ASP A 209 12.18 -6.01 17.87
N THR A 210 10.88 -5.81 17.87
CA THR A 210 10.17 -5.14 18.97
C THR A 210 10.09 -5.97 20.24
N SER A 211 10.35 -7.27 20.17
CA SER A 211 10.34 -8.16 21.33
C SER A 211 11.64 -8.09 22.14
N THR A 212 12.76 -7.86 21.47
CA THR A 212 14.11 -7.78 22.08
C THR A 212 14.65 -6.36 22.13
N GLY A 213 14.09 -5.44 21.33
CA GLY A 213 14.63 -4.10 21.10
C GLY A 213 15.86 -4.07 20.19
N ALA A 214 16.20 -5.19 19.56
CA ALA A 214 17.34 -5.25 18.65
C ALA A 214 17.05 -4.53 17.34
N VAL A 215 17.98 -3.66 16.92
CA VAL A 215 17.91 -2.93 15.64
C VAL A 215 19.14 -3.26 14.83
N ARG A 216 19.00 -3.52 13.54
CA ARG A 216 20.08 -3.77 12.59
C ARG A 216 19.91 -2.88 11.39
N THR A 217 20.99 -2.32 10.87
CA THR A 217 20.94 -1.38 9.74
C THR A 217 22.08 -1.60 8.76
N ILE A 218 21.81 -1.20 7.52
CA ILE A 218 22.83 -0.93 6.49
C ILE A 218 22.59 0.48 5.93
N SER A 219 23.57 1.06 5.28
CA SER A 219 23.42 2.33 4.56
C SER A 219 23.62 2.10 3.07
N THR A 220 22.74 2.65 2.25
CA THR A 220 22.86 2.66 0.78
C THR A 220 23.64 3.90 0.31
N GLY A 221 23.62 4.98 1.09
CA GLY A 221 24.13 6.30 0.68
C GLY A 221 23.28 6.99 -0.39
N GLU A 222 22.06 6.51 -0.62
CA GLU A 222 21.09 7.00 -1.61
C GLU A 222 19.77 7.31 -0.89
N GLY A 223 19.10 8.41 -1.27
CA GLY A 223 17.86 8.84 -0.63
C GLY A 223 16.69 7.88 -0.83
N VAL A 224 15.86 7.71 0.19
CA VAL A 224 14.60 6.95 0.13
C VAL A 224 13.45 7.90 0.45
N GLU A 225 12.41 7.92 -0.38
CA GLU A 225 11.25 8.80 -0.21
C GLU A 225 9.96 8.02 -0.02
N ASN A 226 9.91 6.74 -0.44
CA ASN A 226 8.72 5.93 -0.47
C ASN A 226 8.80 4.71 0.45
N SER A 227 7.72 3.92 0.49
CA SER A 227 7.61 2.78 1.37
C SER A 227 8.47 1.60 0.93
N ILE A 228 8.47 0.60 1.78
CA ILE A 228 9.16 -0.68 1.64
C ILE A 228 8.09 -1.74 1.35
N SER A 229 8.40 -2.70 0.49
CA SER A 229 7.53 -3.84 0.23
C SER A 229 8.20 -5.14 0.61
N THR A 230 7.44 -6.06 1.21
CA THR A 230 7.98 -7.33 1.71
C THR A 230 7.16 -8.53 1.23
N VAL A 231 7.87 -9.59 0.85
CA VAL A 231 7.31 -10.91 0.53
C VAL A 231 8.12 -11.99 1.23
N PRO A 232 7.70 -13.26 1.26
CA PRO A 232 8.50 -14.32 1.89
C PRO A 232 9.96 -14.32 1.41
N GLY A 233 10.88 -14.03 2.33
CA GLY A 233 12.32 -14.06 2.08
C GLY A 233 12.92 -12.82 1.40
N HIS A 234 12.13 -11.87 0.92
CA HIS A 234 12.65 -10.70 0.21
C HIS A 234 11.97 -9.40 0.62
N THR A 235 12.74 -8.32 0.51
CA THR A 235 12.30 -6.94 0.75
C THR A 235 12.77 -6.06 -0.40
N ALA A 236 11.90 -5.20 -0.90
CA ALA A 236 12.23 -4.25 -1.96
C ALA A 236 12.18 -2.82 -1.44
N VAL A 237 13.21 -2.04 -1.75
CA VAL A 237 13.32 -0.61 -1.44
C VAL A 237 13.77 0.12 -2.70
N ALA A 238 13.05 1.14 -3.09
CA ALA A 238 13.47 2.05 -4.15
C ALA A 238 14.15 3.27 -3.53
N THR A 239 15.36 3.55 -4.00
CA THR A 239 16.08 4.79 -3.69
C THR A 239 15.90 5.79 -4.83
N ASP A 240 16.40 7.00 -4.65
CA ASP A 240 16.45 8.00 -5.71
C ASP A 240 17.41 7.63 -6.87
N HIS A 241 18.08 6.47 -6.84
CA HIS A 241 19.01 5.98 -7.86
C HIS A 241 18.77 4.55 -8.34
N ALA A 242 18.19 3.68 -7.52
CA ALA A 242 18.09 2.26 -7.82
C ALA A 242 16.97 1.56 -7.08
N LEU A 243 16.51 0.46 -7.64
CA LEU A 243 15.74 -0.56 -6.91
C LEU A 243 16.71 -1.51 -6.23
N TYR A 244 16.52 -1.74 -4.94
CA TYR A 244 17.22 -2.74 -4.15
C TYR A 244 16.30 -3.91 -3.85
N LEU A 245 16.78 -5.11 -4.08
CA LEU A 245 16.22 -6.31 -3.48
C LEU A 245 17.13 -6.74 -2.32
N LEU A 246 16.53 -6.94 -1.18
CA LEU A 246 17.23 -7.30 0.05
C LEU A 246 16.68 -8.61 0.61
N THR A 247 17.53 -9.30 1.33
CA THR A 247 17.22 -10.42 2.21
C THR A 247 17.59 -10.03 3.65
N GLU A 248 17.34 -10.91 4.57
CA GLU A 248 17.67 -10.72 5.98
C GLU A 248 18.60 -11.83 6.45
N ALA A 249 19.71 -11.46 7.09
CA ALA A 249 20.57 -12.41 7.76
C ALA A 249 19.90 -12.97 9.03
N PRO A 250 20.35 -14.10 9.59
CA PRO A 250 19.73 -14.71 10.77
C PRO A 250 19.65 -13.82 12.01
N ASP A 251 20.55 -12.81 12.12
CA ASP A 251 20.56 -11.85 13.23
C ASP A 251 19.69 -10.61 12.96
N GLY A 252 18.97 -10.59 11.84
CA GLY A 252 18.13 -9.49 11.41
C GLY A 252 18.82 -8.44 10.54
N THR A 253 20.12 -8.57 10.25
CA THR A 253 20.83 -7.57 9.44
C THR A 253 20.34 -7.60 7.99
N PRO A 254 19.87 -6.45 7.42
CA PRO A 254 19.54 -6.36 6.01
C PRO A 254 20.76 -6.69 5.14
N THR A 255 20.56 -7.45 4.07
CA THR A 255 21.60 -7.85 3.12
C THR A 255 21.13 -7.57 1.71
N VAL A 256 21.91 -6.83 0.93
CA VAL A 256 21.59 -6.54 -0.48
C VAL A 256 21.84 -7.80 -1.30
N GLU A 257 20.78 -8.32 -1.93
CA GLU A 257 20.89 -9.40 -2.89
C GLU A 257 21.30 -8.85 -4.26
N TRP A 258 20.60 -7.80 -4.71
CA TRP A 258 20.99 -7.05 -5.90
C TRP A 258 20.51 -5.60 -5.84
N ARG A 259 21.17 -4.76 -6.68
CA ARG A 259 20.83 -3.36 -6.91
C ARG A 259 20.70 -3.11 -8.42
N ALA A 260 19.56 -2.57 -8.85
CA ALA A 260 19.25 -2.25 -10.24
C ALA A 260 19.12 -0.73 -10.41
N PRO A 261 20.10 -0.03 -10.99
CA PRO A 261 19.97 1.39 -11.29
C PRO A 261 18.91 1.63 -12.37
N TYR A 262 18.23 2.76 -12.30
CA TYR A 262 17.22 3.17 -13.28
C TYR A 262 17.47 4.58 -13.81
N ASP A 263 16.80 4.99 -14.88
CA ASP A 263 16.89 6.33 -15.42
C ASP A 263 16.15 7.33 -14.51
N ARG A 264 16.90 8.25 -13.92
CA ARG A 264 16.37 9.31 -13.04
C ARG A 264 15.83 10.51 -13.80
N GLY A 265 16.04 10.56 -15.11
CA GLY A 265 15.72 11.74 -15.92
C GLY A 265 16.55 12.98 -15.53
N PRO A 266 16.25 14.13 -16.16
CA PRO A 266 17.04 15.35 -15.96
C PRO A 266 16.78 16.07 -14.63
N GLY A 267 15.72 15.69 -13.90
CA GLY A 267 15.32 16.32 -12.64
C GLY A 267 13.99 15.79 -12.12
N ARG A 268 13.54 16.30 -10.98
CA ARG A 268 12.21 16.03 -10.43
C ARG A 268 11.15 16.57 -11.41
N LYS A 269 10.22 15.73 -11.82
CA LYS A 269 9.10 16.17 -12.67
C LYS A 269 8.03 16.91 -11.85
N PRO A 270 7.26 17.83 -12.46
CA PRO A 270 6.05 18.37 -11.84
C PRO A 270 5.10 17.22 -11.48
N GLY A 271 4.51 17.23 -10.30
CA GLY A 271 3.65 16.14 -9.83
C GLY A 271 4.38 14.98 -9.18
N GLN A 272 5.68 15.16 -8.90
CA GLN A 272 6.46 14.27 -8.03
C GLN A 272 6.86 14.99 -6.75
N LEU A 273 7.10 14.23 -5.68
CA LEU A 273 7.55 14.73 -4.38
C LEU A 273 9.07 14.71 -4.27
N SER A 274 9.73 13.77 -4.95
CA SER A 274 11.18 13.61 -4.96
C SER A 274 11.75 13.47 -6.37
N TRP A 275 13.08 13.45 -6.51
CA TRP A 275 13.76 13.20 -7.78
C TRP A 275 14.19 11.75 -7.90
N GLY A 276 13.43 10.98 -8.64
CA GLY A 276 13.65 9.57 -8.88
C GLY A 276 12.35 8.88 -9.24
N THR A 277 12.23 7.59 -8.93
CA THR A 277 10.95 6.91 -8.98
C THR A 277 10.06 7.45 -7.86
N GLY A 278 8.82 7.81 -8.15
CA GLY A 278 7.82 8.11 -7.14
C GLY A 278 7.15 6.84 -6.58
N ALA A 279 7.42 5.68 -7.19
CA ALA A 279 6.69 4.46 -6.89
C ALA A 279 7.28 3.70 -5.68
N THR A 280 6.43 3.32 -4.74
CA THR A 280 6.72 2.20 -3.83
C THR A 280 6.87 0.92 -4.68
N PRO A 281 7.92 0.10 -4.48
CA PRO A 281 8.06 -1.16 -5.22
C PRO A 281 6.87 -2.08 -5.00
N SER A 282 6.38 -2.76 -6.05
CA SER A 282 5.25 -3.69 -5.94
C SER A 282 5.67 -5.08 -6.39
N PHE A 283 5.41 -6.10 -5.55
CA PHE A 283 5.60 -7.50 -5.93
C PHE A 283 4.35 -8.06 -6.58
N PHE A 284 4.52 -8.92 -7.59
CA PHE A 284 3.42 -9.57 -8.28
C PHE A 284 3.89 -10.83 -9.02
N GLY A 285 2.97 -11.54 -9.67
CA GLY A 285 3.28 -12.69 -10.50
C GLY A 285 2.11 -13.64 -10.69
N THR A 286 2.22 -14.55 -11.63
CA THR A 286 1.14 -15.48 -12.02
C THR A 286 1.14 -16.80 -11.24
N GLY A 287 2.19 -17.09 -10.50
CA GLY A 287 2.34 -18.32 -9.71
C GLY A 287 1.95 -18.13 -8.24
N THR A 288 2.76 -17.39 -7.49
CA THR A 288 2.57 -17.11 -6.06
C THR A 288 2.21 -15.64 -5.78
N GLY A 289 2.29 -14.79 -6.80
CA GLY A 289 2.12 -13.34 -6.65
C GLY A 289 3.38 -12.62 -6.15
N THR A 290 4.56 -13.27 -6.24
CA THR A 290 5.82 -12.73 -5.69
C THR A 290 7.03 -12.94 -6.60
N GLU A 291 6.82 -13.42 -7.82
CA GLU A 291 7.90 -13.79 -8.75
C GLU A 291 8.62 -12.59 -9.35
N TYR A 292 7.94 -11.46 -9.40
CA TYR A 292 8.43 -10.22 -9.98
C TYR A 292 8.31 -9.07 -8.99
N VAL A 293 9.15 -8.07 -9.17
CA VAL A 293 9.06 -6.76 -8.50
C VAL A 293 9.14 -5.67 -9.56
N THR A 294 8.38 -4.60 -9.38
CA THR A 294 8.26 -3.52 -10.36
C THR A 294 8.30 -2.15 -9.70
N ILE A 295 8.82 -1.18 -10.44
CA ILE A 295 8.75 0.27 -10.20
C ILE A 295 8.56 0.98 -11.53
N THR A 296 8.26 2.26 -11.53
CA THR A 296 8.51 3.15 -12.67
C THR A 296 9.89 3.77 -12.56
N ASP A 297 10.48 4.20 -13.68
CA ASP A 297 11.65 5.08 -13.69
C ASP A 297 11.21 6.56 -13.77
N ASN A 298 12.15 7.47 -14.01
CA ASN A 298 11.87 8.87 -14.23
C ASN A 298 12.38 9.38 -15.59
N ALA A 299 12.48 8.48 -16.57
CA ALA A 299 12.93 8.82 -17.92
C ALA A 299 12.08 9.93 -18.56
N ALA A 300 12.69 10.71 -19.44
CA ALA A 300 12.03 11.76 -20.19
C ALA A 300 12.01 11.41 -21.70
N PRO A 301 10.95 11.77 -22.45
CA PRO A 301 9.75 12.49 -22.02
C PRO A 301 8.75 11.60 -21.24
N HIS A 302 8.76 10.30 -21.47
CA HIS A 302 7.88 9.34 -20.81
C HIS A 302 8.67 8.48 -19.86
N GLU A 303 8.06 8.19 -18.71
CA GLU A 303 8.58 7.18 -17.81
C GLU A 303 8.37 5.77 -18.35
N ASN A 304 9.16 4.82 -17.86
CA ASN A 304 9.01 3.41 -18.18
C ASN A 304 8.56 2.65 -16.95
N LEU A 305 7.72 1.64 -17.15
CA LEU A 305 7.54 0.55 -16.21
C LEU A 305 8.75 -0.38 -16.32
N LEU A 306 9.39 -0.66 -15.19
CA LEU A 306 10.51 -1.60 -15.07
C LEU A 306 10.05 -2.83 -14.29
N VAL A 307 10.21 -4.01 -14.87
CA VAL A 307 9.85 -5.27 -14.22
C VAL A 307 11.10 -6.13 -14.06
N TYR A 308 11.35 -6.63 -12.87
CA TYR A 308 12.49 -7.48 -12.53
C TYR A 308 12.00 -8.83 -12.01
N ARG A 309 12.77 -9.89 -12.28
CA ARG A 309 12.56 -11.17 -11.59
C ARG A 309 13.18 -11.11 -10.20
N VAL A 310 12.44 -11.53 -9.19
CA VAL A 310 12.97 -11.66 -7.83
C VAL A 310 14.18 -12.61 -7.82
N ALA A 311 14.06 -13.77 -8.43
CA ALA A 311 15.15 -14.76 -8.50
C ALA A 311 16.11 -14.57 -9.70
N GLY A 312 16.06 -13.43 -10.40
CA GLY A 312 16.78 -13.27 -11.68
C GLY A 312 17.90 -12.22 -11.69
N GLY A 313 18.04 -11.45 -10.63
CA GLY A 313 19.05 -10.39 -10.53
C GLY A 313 18.63 -9.06 -11.17
N PRO A 314 19.56 -8.09 -11.27
CA PRO A 314 19.25 -6.67 -11.48
C PRO A 314 18.85 -6.31 -12.92
N ASN A 315 18.83 -7.26 -13.84
CA ASN A 315 18.45 -6.95 -15.23
C ASN A 315 16.92 -6.97 -15.35
N PRO A 316 16.29 -5.90 -15.87
CA PRO A 316 14.85 -5.90 -16.06
C PRO A 316 14.43 -6.95 -17.10
N VAL A 317 13.31 -7.61 -16.84
CA VAL A 317 12.61 -8.46 -17.79
C VAL A 317 12.07 -7.62 -18.93
N CYS A 318 11.56 -6.45 -18.59
CA CYS A 318 11.11 -5.46 -19.55
C CYS A 318 11.29 -4.04 -19.03
N THR A 319 11.42 -3.12 -19.99
CA THR A 319 11.39 -1.66 -19.82
C THR A 319 10.37 -1.16 -20.84
N THR A 320 9.18 -0.77 -20.36
CA THR A 320 8.05 -0.44 -21.24
C THR A 320 7.61 1.00 -21.01
N PRO A 321 7.69 1.89 -22.02
CA PRO A 321 7.16 3.25 -21.91
C PRO A 321 5.66 3.23 -21.60
N VAL A 322 5.23 4.06 -20.66
CA VAL A 322 3.84 4.16 -20.22
C VAL A 322 3.33 5.60 -20.37
N LEU A 323 2.00 5.74 -20.39
CA LEU A 323 1.32 7.06 -20.48
C LEU A 323 1.73 7.86 -21.73
N THR A 324 2.01 7.14 -22.81
CA THR A 324 2.57 7.69 -24.07
C THR A 324 1.56 8.48 -24.90
N GLN A 325 0.31 8.56 -24.47
CA GLN A 325 -0.72 9.41 -25.10
C GLN A 325 -0.53 10.91 -24.78
N TYR A 326 0.30 11.25 -23.80
CA TYR A 326 0.64 12.62 -23.41
C TYR A 326 2.02 13.01 -23.91
N PRO A 327 2.35 14.31 -24.03
CA PRO A 327 3.70 14.77 -24.41
C PRO A 327 4.78 14.34 -23.40
N GLU A 328 4.43 14.29 -22.13
CA GLU A 328 5.31 13.91 -21.01
C GLU A 328 4.51 13.10 -19.97
N SER A 329 5.16 12.27 -19.22
CA SER A 329 4.56 11.51 -18.12
C SER A 329 5.47 11.44 -16.91
N GLY A 330 4.87 11.16 -15.77
CA GLY A 330 5.54 10.95 -14.49
C GLY A 330 4.56 10.50 -13.43
N THR A 331 5.01 9.71 -12.46
CA THR A 331 4.17 9.29 -11.35
C THR A 331 4.88 9.48 -10.01
N GLU A 332 4.07 9.70 -8.98
CA GLU A 332 4.42 9.58 -7.58
C GLU A 332 3.69 8.39 -6.94
N ASP A 333 2.80 7.78 -7.71
CA ASP A 333 1.97 6.68 -7.25
C ASP A 333 2.71 5.35 -7.35
N ALA A 334 2.51 4.47 -6.37
CA ALA A 334 2.75 3.05 -6.55
C ALA A 334 1.89 2.50 -7.68
N VAL A 335 2.26 1.36 -8.22
CA VAL A 335 1.51 0.73 -9.30
C VAL A 335 0.54 -0.30 -8.73
N ILE A 336 -0.62 -0.48 -9.36
CA ILE A 336 -1.40 -1.70 -9.12
C ILE A 336 -0.70 -2.85 -9.83
N ALA A 337 -0.37 -3.93 -9.10
CA ALA A 337 0.31 -5.09 -9.67
C ALA A 337 -0.37 -6.39 -9.23
N SER A 338 -0.86 -7.19 -10.19
CA SER A 338 -1.58 -8.42 -9.88
C SER A 338 -1.56 -9.43 -11.02
N GLY A 339 -1.24 -10.68 -10.69
CA GLY A 339 -1.09 -11.74 -11.70
C GLY A 339 -0.02 -11.40 -12.71
N GLY A 340 -0.41 -11.23 -13.96
CA GLY A 340 0.49 -10.81 -15.05
C GLY A 340 0.32 -9.34 -15.46
N SER A 341 -0.45 -8.53 -14.73
CA SER A 341 -0.83 -7.17 -15.14
C SER A 341 -0.34 -6.11 -14.17
N VAL A 342 0.10 -4.97 -14.70
CA VAL A 342 0.50 -3.78 -13.95
C VAL A 342 -0.24 -2.57 -14.50
N PHE A 343 -0.77 -1.72 -13.60
CA PHE A 343 -1.45 -0.49 -13.98
C PHE A 343 -0.70 0.70 -13.37
N VAL A 344 -0.34 1.65 -14.21
CA VAL A 344 0.41 2.86 -13.85
C VAL A 344 -0.50 4.06 -13.95
N THR A 345 -0.51 4.92 -12.93
CA THR A 345 -1.29 6.16 -12.87
C THR A 345 -0.38 7.36 -13.10
N ASN A 346 -0.82 8.34 -13.88
CA ASN A 346 -0.07 9.56 -14.16
C ASN A 346 -0.35 10.63 -13.11
N THR A 347 0.68 11.12 -12.44
CA THR A 347 0.61 12.31 -11.58
C THR A 347 1.31 13.52 -12.15
N TYR A 348 1.87 13.43 -13.36
CA TYR A 348 2.58 14.54 -13.99
C TYR A 348 1.74 15.82 -13.99
N GLY A 349 2.32 16.88 -13.43
CA GLY A 349 1.64 18.18 -13.30
C GLY A 349 0.70 18.30 -12.11
N TYR A 350 0.50 17.25 -11.30
CA TYR A 350 -0.37 17.35 -10.11
C TYR A 350 0.20 18.35 -9.10
N PRO A 351 -0.58 19.36 -8.67
CA PRO A 351 -0.08 20.39 -7.77
C PRO A 351 -0.25 20.00 -6.32
N TYR A 352 0.76 19.36 -5.73
CA TYR A 352 0.77 19.07 -4.30
C TYR A 352 0.80 20.36 -3.47
N PRO A 353 0.04 20.43 -2.35
CA PRO A 353 0.00 21.61 -1.50
C PRO A 353 1.29 21.84 -0.71
N ALA A 354 2.09 20.80 -0.52
CA ALA A 354 3.39 20.83 0.16
C ALA A 354 4.34 19.82 -0.50
N LEU A 355 5.63 20.12 -0.41
CA LEU A 355 6.71 19.22 -0.82
C LEU A 355 7.56 18.83 0.40
N PRO A 356 8.29 17.71 0.37
CA PRO A 356 9.29 17.38 1.36
C PRO A 356 10.32 18.48 1.55
N ALA A 357 10.84 18.63 2.75
CA ALA A 357 11.93 19.57 3.02
C ALA A 357 13.16 19.18 2.17
N GLY A 358 13.67 20.15 1.40
CA GLY A 358 14.82 19.91 0.52
C GLY A 358 14.48 19.33 -0.85
N ALA A 359 13.21 19.10 -1.18
CA ALA A 359 12.83 18.65 -2.51
C ALA A 359 13.36 19.60 -3.60
N PRO A 360 14.03 19.11 -4.64
CA PRO A 360 14.56 19.96 -5.71
C PRO A 360 13.44 20.62 -6.53
N ALA A 361 13.74 21.74 -7.17
CA ALA A 361 12.80 22.38 -8.09
C ALA A 361 12.39 21.40 -9.22
N GLY A 362 11.14 21.50 -9.66
CA GLY A 362 10.67 20.70 -10.79
C GLY A 362 11.33 21.12 -12.12
N VAL A 363 11.52 20.16 -13.02
CA VAL A 363 12.02 20.36 -14.39
C VAL A 363 11.04 19.69 -15.37
N PRO A 364 10.18 20.50 -16.06
CA PRO A 364 9.98 21.96 -15.93
C PRO A 364 9.45 22.36 -14.55
N ALA A 365 9.47 23.65 -14.23
CA ALA A 365 9.05 24.14 -12.91
C ALA A 365 7.57 23.84 -12.57
N SER A 366 6.71 23.75 -13.59
CA SER A 366 5.30 23.38 -13.47
C SER A 366 4.79 22.81 -14.80
N ALA A 367 3.72 22.04 -14.74
CA ALA A 367 2.97 21.53 -15.88
C ALA A 367 1.48 21.45 -15.52
N GLY A 368 0.62 21.32 -16.52
CA GLY A 368 -0.79 20.97 -16.31
C GLY A 368 -0.93 19.52 -15.86
N PHE A 369 -1.90 19.25 -15.01
CA PHE A 369 -2.22 17.88 -14.62
C PHE A 369 -3.23 17.28 -15.58
N ASP A 370 -2.85 16.28 -16.35
CA ASP A 370 -3.70 15.60 -17.33
C ASP A 370 -4.33 14.30 -16.80
N GLY A 371 -3.71 13.67 -15.80
CA GLY A 371 -4.10 12.35 -15.30
C GLY A 371 -3.74 11.24 -16.29
N GLY A 372 -4.54 10.19 -16.35
CA GLY A 372 -4.34 9.05 -17.23
C GLY A 372 -3.85 7.79 -16.52
N LEU A 373 -4.11 6.63 -17.15
CA LEU A 373 -3.63 5.35 -16.71
C LEU A 373 -3.09 4.55 -17.91
N SER A 374 -2.14 3.64 -17.63
CA SER A 374 -1.66 2.64 -18.60
C SER A 374 -1.76 1.25 -17.98
N ARG A 375 -2.08 0.23 -18.80
CA ARG A 375 -1.94 -1.17 -18.43
C ARG A 375 -0.83 -1.80 -19.26
N VAL A 376 0.08 -2.48 -18.57
CA VAL A 376 1.14 -3.31 -19.16
C VAL A 376 0.96 -4.74 -18.67
N ASP A 377 1.01 -5.70 -19.56
CA ASP A 377 0.97 -7.13 -19.22
C ASP A 377 2.32 -7.79 -19.47
N LEU A 378 2.67 -8.75 -18.61
CA LEU A 378 3.75 -9.71 -18.86
C LEU A 378 3.41 -10.56 -20.07
N ASP A 379 4.39 -10.84 -20.91
CA ASP A 379 4.26 -11.83 -21.97
C ASP A 379 4.06 -13.23 -21.39
N ALA A 380 3.39 -14.10 -22.13
CA ALA A 380 3.00 -15.43 -21.66
C ALA A 380 4.20 -16.31 -21.25
N ASP A 381 5.37 -16.07 -21.82
CA ASP A 381 6.63 -16.75 -21.47
C ASP A 381 7.36 -16.09 -20.29
N GLY A 382 6.83 -14.96 -19.80
CA GLY A 382 7.37 -14.17 -18.70
C GLY A 382 8.70 -13.46 -19.02
N ASN A 383 9.12 -13.37 -20.27
CA ASN A 383 10.41 -12.79 -20.67
C ASN A 383 10.31 -11.39 -21.31
N GLY A 384 9.12 -10.81 -21.33
CA GLY A 384 8.85 -9.49 -21.86
C GLY A 384 7.56 -8.92 -21.28
N CYS A 385 7.22 -7.71 -21.70
CA CYS A 385 5.97 -7.04 -21.41
C CYS A 385 5.49 -6.25 -22.62
N HIS A 386 4.19 -5.98 -22.66
CA HIS A 386 3.61 -5.13 -23.70
C HIS A 386 2.55 -4.20 -23.10
N LEU A 387 2.48 -3.00 -23.66
CA LEU A 387 1.43 -2.04 -23.35
C LEU A 387 0.11 -2.56 -23.93
N VAL A 388 -0.91 -2.72 -23.07
CA VAL A 388 -2.24 -3.21 -23.46
C VAL A 388 -3.12 -2.05 -23.88
N TRP A 389 -3.19 -1.02 -23.04
CA TRP A 389 -3.97 0.18 -23.30
C TRP A 389 -3.45 1.39 -22.51
N ASN A 390 -3.77 2.57 -23.03
CA ASN A 390 -3.73 3.84 -22.33
C ASN A 390 -5.16 4.37 -22.16
N SER A 391 -5.44 5.04 -21.05
CA SER A 391 -6.74 5.63 -20.71
C SER A 391 -6.54 7.08 -20.26
N ASP A 392 -7.45 7.97 -20.64
CA ASP A 392 -7.44 9.40 -20.27
C ASP A 392 -8.22 9.68 -18.98
N VAL A 393 -8.57 8.66 -18.21
CA VAL A 393 -9.27 8.84 -16.92
C VAL A 393 -8.38 9.62 -15.97
N LYS A 394 -8.82 10.82 -15.60
CA LYS A 394 -8.08 11.73 -14.75
C LYS A 394 -8.25 11.35 -13.27
N SER A 395 -7.46 10.38 -12.81
CA SER A 395 -7.46 9.95 -11.42
C SER A 395 -6.83 11.01 -10.54
N ALA A 396 -7.47 11.35 -9.42
CA ALA A 396 -6.94 12.24 -8.40
C ALA A 396 -6.48 11.47 -7.15
N ALA A 397 -6.65 10.15 -7.15
CA ALA A 397 -6.22 9.22 -6.13
C ALA A 397 -5.43 8.08 -6.76
N LEU A 398 -4.52 7.48 -6.02
CA LEU A 398 -3.94 6.19 -6.39
C LEU A 398 -5.08 5.17 -6.45
N PRO A 399 -5.36 4.58 -7.64
CA PRO A 399 -6.48 3.68 -7.79
C PRO A 399 -6.20 2.30 -7.17
N ARG A 400 -7.26 1.54 -6.86
CA ARG A 400 -7.15 0.20 -6.30
C ARG A 400 -7.96 -0.81 -7.08
N LEU A 401 -7.35 -1.98 -7.38
CA LEU A 401 -8.02 -3.08 -8.06
C LEU A 401 -8.70 -4.01 -7.05
N SER A 402 -9.99 -4.22 -7.22
CA SER A 402 -10.73 -5.27 -6.51
C SER A 402 -10.59 -6.60 -7.25
N LEU A 403 -10.05 -7.60 -6.58
CA LEU A 403 -9.94 -8.96 -7.11
C LEU A 403 -11.28 -9.71 -7.08
N ALA A 404 -12.20 -9.29 -6.21
CA ALA A 404 -13.50 -9.94 -6.06
C ALA A 404 -14.47 -9.61 -7.19
N ASP A 405 -14.49 -8.37 -7.69
CA ASP A 405 -15.42 -7.94 -8.74
C ASP A 405 -14.74 -7.43 -10.01
N GLY A 406 -13.41 -7.49 -10.07
CA GLY A 406 -12.61 -7.16 -11.25
C GLY A 406 -12.76 -5.70 -11.69
N LYS A 407 -12.82 -4.75 -10.77
CA LYS A 407 -12.92 -3.32 -11.06
C LYS A 407 -11.81 -2.53 -10.39
N ILE A 408 -11.37 -1.48 -11.06
CA ILE A 408 -10.51 -0.46 -10.46
C ILE A 408 -11.40 0.65 -9.88
N TYR A 409 -11.13 1.02 -8.64
CA TYR A 409 -11.82 2.05 -7.88
C TYR A 409 -10.92 3.26 -7.67
N THR A 410 -11.45 4.45 -7.90
CA THR A 410 -10.72 5.71 -7.69
C THR A 410 -11.64 6.90 -7.47
N LEU A 411 -11.07 8.06 -7.15
CA LEU A 411 -11.69 9.37 -7.32
C LEU A 411 -11.12 10.05 -8.55
N THR A 412 -11.98 10.51 -9.45
CA THR A 412 -11.58 11.32 -10.60
C THR A 412 -11.77 12.80 -10.31
N VAL A 413 -11.03 13.63 -11.03
CA VAL A 413 -11.13 15.09 -10.93
C VAL A 413 -11.43 15.72 -12.29
N SER A 414 -12.22 16.79 -12.30
CA SER A 414 -12.51 17.59 -13.46
C SER A 414 -12.51 19.09 -13.11
N GLY A 415 -12.37 19.93 -14.13
CA GLY A 415 -12.23 21.38 -13.95
C GLY A 415 -10.77 21.83 -13.79
N PRO A 416 -10.53 23.01 -13.21
CA PRO A 416 -9.19 23.58 -13.13
C PRO A 416 -8.34 22.84 -12.09
N THR A 417 -7.15 22.38 -12.50
CA THR A 417 -6.24 21.58 -11.69
C THR A 417 -4.77 22.02 -11.82
N ASP A 418 -4.50 23.18 -12.41
CA ASP A 418 -3.14 23.62 -12.77
C ASP A 418 -2.35 24.19 -11.57
N SER A 419 -3.01 24.38 -10.45
CA SER A 419 -2.41 24.87 -9.21
C SER A 419 -3.28 24.49 -8.01
N VAL A 420 -2.71 24.51 -6.79
CA VAL A 420 -3.45 24.32 -5.55
C VAL A 420 -4.63 25.29 -5.42
N GLY A 421 -4.43 26.56 -5.83
CA GLY A 421 -5.51 27.56 -5.83
C GLY A 421 -6.63 27.21 -6.83
N ALA A 422 -6.30 26.68 -7.99
CA ALA A 422 -7.26 26.25 -9.00
C ALA A 422 -8.08 25.04 -8.53
N GLN A 423 -7.46 24.11 -7.82
CA GLN A 423 -8.14 22.92 -7.25
C GLN A 423 -9.29 23.27 -6.30
N THR A 424 -9.34 24.51 -5.77
CA THR A 424 -10.50 24.99 -4.97
C THR A 424 -11.80 24.95 -5.80
N PHE A 425 -11.72 25.00 -7.13
CA PHE A 425 -12.86 24.94 -8.03
C PHE A 425 -12.94 23.60 -8.79
N ALA A 426 -12.09 22.65 -8.47
CA ALA A 426 -12.11 21.31 -9.08
C ALA A 426 -13.27 20.48 -8.52
N SER A 427 -13.83 19.62 -9.36
CA SER A 427 -14.95 18.74 -9.03
C SER A 427 -14.44 17.31 -8.95
N TYR A 428 -14.80 16.62 -7.87
CA TYR A 428 -14.39 15.24 -7.58
C TYR A 428 -15.56 14.28 -7.68
N SER A 429 -15.31 13.13 -8.28
CA SER A 429 -16.30 12.06 -8.45
C SER A 429 -15.71 10.71 -8.10
N TYR A 430 -16.47 9.89 -7.41
CA TYR A 430 -16.19 8.45 -7.32
C TYR A 430 -16.33 7.82 -8.71
N ALA A 431 -15.37 6.97 -9.08
CA ALA A 431 -15.38 6.32 -10.39
C ALA A 431 -14.94 4.86 -10.30
N THR A 432 -15.46 4.05 -11.22
CA THR A 432 -14.99 2.70 -11.48
C THR A 432 -14.45 2.60 -12.90
N ILE A 433 -13.37 1.85 -13.08
CA ILE A 433 -12.70 1.64 -14.36
C ILE A 433 -12.67 0.15 -14.65
N ASP A 434 -12.91 -0.21 -15.91
CA ASP A 434 -12.72 -1.57 -16.41
C ASP A 434 -11.21 -1.85 -16.61
N PRO A 435 -10.59 -2.75 -15.84
CA PRO A 435 -9.17 -3.04 -16.00
C PRO A 435 -8.83 -3.74 -17.32
N ALA A 436 -9.82 -4.32 -18.02
CA ALA A 436 -9.59 -4.94 -19.32
C ALA A 436 -9.42 -3.91 -20.45
N THR A 437 -10.11 -2.77 -20.37
CA THR A 437 -10.18 -1.79 -21.46
C THR A 437 -9.69 -0.39 -21.08
N GLY A 438 -9.53 -0.09 -19.79
CA GLY A 438 -9.22 1.26 -19.29
C GLY A 438 -10.43 2.21 -19.32
N ALA A 439 -11.61 1.73 -19.74
CA ALA A 439 -12.80 2.56 -19.84
C ALA A 439 -13.42 2.87 -18.46
N GLN A 440 -13.81 4.11 -18.25
CA GLN A 440 -14.61 4.48 -17.07
C GLN A 440 -16.00 3.88 -17.17
N LEU A 441 -16.34 3.00 -16.22
CA LEU A 441 -17.65 2.30 -16.18
C LEU A 441 -18.73 3.15 -15.53
N SER A 442 -18.38 3.95 -14.54
CA SER A 442 -19.30 4.83 -13.82
C SER A 442 -18.61 6.05 -13.26
N SER A 443 -19.40 7.07 -12.99
CA SER A 443 -18.98 8.27 -12.27
C SER A 443 -20.15 8.77 -11.41
N SER A 444 -19.88 9.04 -10.14
CA SER A 444 -20.83 9.60 -9.19
C SER A 444 -20.21 10.80 -8.51
N TRP A 445 -20.81 11.97 -8.70
CA TRP A 445 -20.31 13.21 -8.11
C TRP A 445 -20.26 13.13 -6.58
N ILE A 446 -19.14 13.56 -6.00
CA ILE A 446 -18.87 13.57 -4.56
C ILE A 446 -18.86 15.00 -4.02
N GLY A 447 -18.15 15.92 -4.69
CA GLY A 447 -18.04 17.27 -4.15
C GLY A 447 -17.11 18.18 -4.92
N LEU A 448 -16.95 19.39 -4.40
CA LEU A 448 -16.20 20.47 -5.02
C LEU A 448 -15.11 20.98 -4.08
N GLY A 449 -13.92 21.21 -4.61
CA GLY A 449 -12.81 21.89 -3.93
C GLY A 449 -11.99 20.99 -3.02
N LEU A 450 -11.05 21.61 -2.30
CA LEU A 450 -10.00 20.96 -1.55
C LEU A 450 -10.50 19.98 -0.47
N LEU A 451 -11.72 20.17 0.04
CA LEU A 451 -12.32 19.25 1.01
C LEU A 451 -12.46 17.83 0.52
N TYR A 452 -12.47 17.65 -0.81
CA TYR A 452 -12.67 16.36 -1.49
C TYR A 452 -11.45 15.91 -2.28
N ASN A 453 -10.36 16.70 -2.22
CA ASN A 453 -9.12 16.38 -2.88
C ASN A 453 -8.41 15.20 -2.17
N PRO A 454 -8.22 14.05 -2.83
CA PRO A 454 -7.58 12.88 -2.21
C PRO A 454 -6.05 12.94 -2.21
N LEU A 455 -5.43 13.98 -2.77
CA LEU A 455 -3.98 14.20 -2.78
C LEU A 455 -3.16 13.04 -3.39
N GLN A 456 -3.68 12.35 -4.39
CA GLN A 456 -3.10 11.13 -4.98
C GLN A 456 -2.89 9.99 -3.96
N MET A 457 -3.59 10.04 -2.82
CA MET A 457 -3.51 8.98 -1.81
C MET A 457 -4.43 7.81 -2.16
N THR A 458 -4.06 6.60 -1.70
CA THR A 458 -4.84 5.40 -1.97
C THR A 458 -6.11 5.32 -1.11
N GLY A 459 -7.17 4.75 -1.68
CA GLY A 459 -8.38 4.38 -0.95
C GLY A 459 -8.29 2.95 -0.42
N THR A 460 -9.05 2.64 0.63
CA THR A 460 -9.11 1.31 1.23
C THR A 460 -10.53 0.79 1.23
N THR A 461 -10.73 -0.45 0.73
CA THR A 461 -12.04 -1.10 0.72
C THR A 461 -12.16 -2.07 1.89
N GLY A 462 -13.18 -1.88 2.71
CA GLY A 462 -13.49 -2.77 3.82
C GLY A 462 -14.19 -4.08 3.39
N PRO A 463 -14.27 -5.07 4.29
CA PRO A 463 -14.91 -6.36 4.02
C PRO A 463 -16.42 -6.23 3.71
N ASP A 464 -17.05 -5.13 4.09
CA ASP A 464 -18.44 -4.79 3.82
C ASP A 464 -18.65 -4.10 2.46
N GLY A 465 -17.57 -3.91 1.69
CA GLY A 465 -17.59 -3.22 0.41
C GLY A 465 -17.58 -1.69 0.50
N THR A 466 -17.39 -1.13 1.69
CA THR A 466 -17.23 0.32 1.88
C THR A 466 -15.84 0.76 1.43
N LEU A 467 -15.79 1.78 0.57
CA LEU A 467 -14.54 2.46 0.21
C LEU A 467 -14.33 3.65 1.16
N TYR A 468 -13.19 3.67 1.81
CA TYR A 468 -12.69 4.82 2.57
C TYR A 468 -11.57 5.49 1.79
N GLN A 469 -11.71 6.78 1.54
CA GLN A 469 -10.72 7.57 0.81
C GLN A 469 -10.30 8.78 1.68
N GLY A 470 -9.04 8.81 2.07
CA GLY A 470 -8.47 9.99 2.71
C GLY A 470 -8.51 11.20 1.77
N THR A 471 -8.70 12.38 2.34
CA THR A 471 -8.70 13.67 1.65
C THR A 471 -7.85 14.66 2.41
N GLU A 472 -7.63 15.83 1.81
CA GLU A 472 -6.86 16.93 2.42
C GLU A 472 -7.41 17.38 3.80
N THR A 473 -8.68 17.12 4.11
CA THR A 473 -9.31 17.61 5.33
C THR A 473 -10.10 16.57 6.13
N GLY A 474 -9.91 15.29 5.84
CA GLY A 474 -10.60 14.20 6.51
C GLY A 474 -10.71 12.94 5.66
N VAL A 475 -11.82 12.23 5.73
CA VAL A 475 -12.05 10.98 5.01
C VAL A 475 -13.45 10.94 4.39
N LEU A 476 -13.52 10.42 3.18
CA LEU A 476 -14.76 10.04 2.49
C LEU A 476 -15.05 8.57 2.76
N ARG A 477 -16.31 8.26 2.95
CA ARG A 477 -16.86 6.92 3.04
C ARG A 477 -17.87 6.75 1.92
N VAL A 478 -17.64 5.81 1.01
CA VAL A 478 -18.50 5.52 -0.13
C VAL A 478 -19.05 4.12 0.01
N THR A 479 -20.37 3.97 -0.09
CA THR A 479 -21.08 2.68 0.04
C THR A 479 -21.98 2.46 -1.16
N ARG A 480 -22.35 1.20 -1.39
CA ARG A 480 -23.38 0.88 -2.37
C ARG A 480 -24.69 1.56 -1.96
N GLY A 481 -25.40 2.18 -2.95
CA GLY A 481 -26.70 2.81 -2.79
C GLY A 481 -27.86 1.83 -2.79
#